data_ce8e29d8bcfa395da91e8a4281b02d3a
#
_entry.id   ce8e29d8bcfa395da91e8a4281b02d3a
#
_cell.length_a   1.000
_cell.length_b   1.000
_cell.length_c   1.000
_cell.angle_alpha   90.00
_cell.angle_beta   90.00
_cell.angle_gamma   90.00
#
_symmetry.space_group_name_H-M   'P 1'
#
loop_
_entity.id
_entity.type
_entity.pdbx_description
1 polymer ?
#
loop_
_entity_poly.entity_id
_entity_poly.type
_entity_poly.pdbx_seq_one_letter_code
_entity_poly.pdbx_strand_id
1 'polypeptide(L)'
;MKKPRVKDDRMIVTQLRSVLSGPTETVLARSRTRVRKWFATEAPWIQCGEMNSPLGPLFAAVNERGLCAIDFGRQQNKFLERFDPRARLEKNSQAVERILAQLREYFSGERSSFNLPVDISQLTPFQRSVLDVACRIAPGQVWTYQRIAEELGRPRASRPVGGALARNPIPIVIPCHRVIASDGSLGGYSGGSGPKAKQWLLRLEGAL
;
A
#
# COMPACT_ATOMS: atom_id res chain seq x y z
N MET A 1 -39.69 -61.76 -17.73
CA MET A 1 -38.84 -60.67 -17.32
C MET A 1 -39.17 -59.44 -18.18
N LYS A 2 -39.84 -58.41 -17.59
CA LYS A 2 -40.20 -57.15 -18.29
C LYS A 2 -38.99 -56.20 -18.15
N LYS A 3 -38.48 -55.71 -19.30
CA LYS A 3 -37.45 -54.62 -19.32
C LYS A 3 -37.98 -53.33 -18.70
N PRO A 4 -37.20 -52.61 -17.90
CA PRO A 4 -37.63 -51.33 -17.39
C PRO A 4 -37.77 -50.31 -18.54
N ARG A 5 -38.86 -49.55 -18.58
CA ARG A 5 -39.09 -48.41 -19.45
C ARG A 5 -38.10 -47.31 -19.10
N VAL A 6 -37.23 -46.97 -20.04
CA VAL A 6 -36.39 -45.77 -19.98
C VAL A 6 -37.34 -44.55 -19.95
N LYS A 7 -37.38 -43.85 -18.85
CA LYS A 7 -38.11 -42.58 -18.73
C LYS A 7 -37.43 -41.56 -19.63
N ASP A 8 -38.24 -40.92 -20.42
CA ASP A 8 -38.06 -39.90 -21.43
C ASP A 8 -36.80 -39.03 -21.28
N ASP A 9 -35.72 -39.41 -21.97
CA ASP A 9 -34.46 -38.68 -22.04
C ASP A 9 -34.63 -37.23 -22.53
N ARG A 10 -35.74 -36.90 -23.20
CA ARG A 10 -36.05 -35.56 -23.69
C ARG A 10 -36.35 -34.58 -22.56
N MET A 11 -36.98 -35.02 -21.46
CA MET A 11 -37.27 -34.15 -20.32
C MET A 11 -35.97 -33.79 -19.55
N ILE A 12 -35.08 -34.76 -19.39
CA ILE A 12 -33.79 -34.57 -18.76
C ILE A 12 -32.90 -33.62 -19.57
N VAL A 13 -32.87 -33.79 -20.89
CA VAL A 13 -32.11 -32.90 -21.79
C VAL A 13 -32.66 -31.48 -21.79
N THR A 14 -34.01 -31.31 -21.70
CA THR A 14 -34.65 -30.00 -21.63
C THR A 14 -34.36 -29.33 -20.30
N GLN A 15 -34.40 -30.04 -19.16
CA GLN A 15 -34.00 -29.52 -17.85
C GLN A 15 -32.52 -29.18 -17.76
N LEU A 16 -31.64 -30.01 -18.33
CA LEU A 16 -30.21 -29.71 -18.40
C LEU A 16 -29.92 -28.50 -19.27
N ARG A 17 -30.63 -28.29 -20.38
CA ARG A 17 -30.49 -27.07 -21.19
C ARG A 17 -30.94 -25.82 -20.47
N SER A 18 -31.98 -25.86 -19.63
CA SER A 18 -32.42 -24.71 -18.83
C SER A 18 -31.42 -24.36 -17.70
N VAL A 19 -30.70 -25.35 -17.17
CA VAL A 19 -29.66 -25.15 -16.14
C VAL A 19 -28.31 -24.75 -16.80
N LEU A 20 -28.05 -25.17 -18.03
CA LEU A 20 -26.84 -24.84 -18.80
C LEU A 20 -27.01 -23.59 -19.68
N SER A 21 -28.23 -23.04 -19.80
CA SER A 21 -28.40 -21.72 -20.42
C SER A 21 -27.78 -20.67 -19.52
N GLY A 22 -26.72 -20.04 -20.00
CA GLY A 22 -26.09 -18.92 -19.31
C GLY A 22 -27.10 -17.84 -18.94
N PRO A 23 -26.73 -16.87 -18.12
CA PRO A 23 -27.64 -15.82 -17.67
C PRO A 23 -28.26 -15.10 -18.87
N THR A 24 -29.57 -14.86 -18.84
CA THR A 24 -30.29 -14.13 -19.88
C THR A 24 -29.71 -12.73 -20.07
N GLU A 25 -29.84 -12.15 -21.26
CA GLU A 25 -29.36 -10.78 -21.55
C GLU A 25 -29.91 -9.76 -20.54
N THR A 26 -31.14 -9.95 -20.07
CA THR A 26 -31.76 -9.12 -19.02
C THR A 26 -31.00 -9.23 -17.69
N VAL A 27 -30.57 -10.44 -17.29
CA VAL A 27 -29.77 -10.66 -16.07
C VAL A 27 -28.38 -10.04 -16.24
N LEU A 28 -27.76 -10.20 -17.42
CA LEU A 28 -26.48 -9.59 -17.74
C LEU A 28 -26.57 -8.07 -17.74
N ALA A 29 -27.60 -7.48 -18.34
CA ALA A 29 -27.82 -6.04 -18.34
C ALA A 29 -27.98 -5.47 -16.93
N ARG A 30 -28.81 -6.12 -16.07
CA ARG A 30 -28.94 -5.76 -14.66
C ARG A 30 -27.63 -5.85 -13.89
N SER A 31 -26.85 -6.92 -14.12
CA SER A 31 -25.55 -7.08 -13.49
C SER A 31 -24.56 -6.01 -13.95
N ARG A 32 -24.51 -5.69 -15.26
CA ARG A 32 -23.68 -4.59 -15.80
C ARG A 32 -24.06 -3.24 -15.20
N THR A 33 -25.37 -2.93 -15.06
CA THR A 33 -25.84 -1.69 -14.45
C THR A 33 -25.46 -1.62 -12.97
N ARG A 34 -25.57 -2.73 -12.24
CA ARG A 34 -25.21 -2.83 -10.82
C ARG A 34 -23.70 -2.64 -10.61
N VAL A 35 -22.87 -3.26 -11.45
CA VAL A 35 -21.41 -3.08 -11.46
C VAL A 35 -21.05 -1.64 -11.79
N ARG A 36 -21.66 -1.02 -12.83
CA ARG A 36 -21.43 0.39 -13.17
C ARG A 36 -21.79 1.33 -12.03
N LYS A 37 -22.95 1.10 -11.37
CA LYS A 37 -23.37 1.89 -10.20
C LYS A 37 -22.39 1.73 -9.05
N TRP A 38 -21.95 0.50 -8.75
CA TRP A 38 -20.97 0.22 -7.72
C TRP A 38 -19.63 0.91 -8.03
N PHE A 39 -19.13 0.82 -9.27
CA PHE A 39 -17.94 1.55 -9.69
C PHE A 39 -18.07 3.07 -9.51
N ALA A 40 -19.26 3.61 -9.72
CA ALA A 40 -19.50 5.04 -9.60
C ALA A 40 -19.56 5.54 -8.14
N THR A 41 -20.00 4.68 -7.20
CA THR A 41 -20.31 5.09 -5.83
C THR A 41 -19.51 4.38 -4.74
N GLU A 42 -19.04 3.15 -4.99
CA GLU A 42 -18.43 2.28 -3.97
C GLU A 42 -17.01 1.82 -4.30
N ALA A 43 -16.55 2.01 -5.55
CA ALA A 43 -15.17 1.69 -5.90
C ALA A 43 -14.21 2.60 -5.14
N PRO A 44 -13.13 2.06 -4.52
CA PRO A 44 -12.15 2.88 -3.81
C PRO A 44 -11.61 3.98 -4.73
N TRP A 45 -11.61 5.22 -4.25
CA TRP A 45 -11.07 6.34 -5.00
C TRP A 45 -9.64 6.60 -4.54
N ILE A 46 -8.72 6.55 -5.47
CA ILE A 46 -7.30 6.76 -5.25
C ILE A 46 -6.80 7.90 -6.14
N GLN A 47 -6.26 8.92 -5.55
CA GLN A 47 -5.63 10.03 -6.23
C GLN A 47 -4.13 9.82 -6.23
N CYS A 48 -3.51 9.82 -7.41
CA CYS A 48 -2.09 9.53 -7.59
C CYS A 48 -1.36 10.71 -8.21
N GLY A 49 -0.09 10.86 -7.85
CA GLY A 49 0.81 11.84 -8.47
C GLY A 49 2.25 11.34 -8.45
N GLU A 50 3.09 12.02 -9.23
CA GLU A 50 4.50 11.68 -9.34
C GLU A 50 5.39 12.93 -9.34
N MET A 51 6.63 12.76 -8.91
CA MET A 51 7.67 13.78 -9.00
C MET A 51 9.04 13.12 -9.20
N ASN A 52 9.98 13.88 -9.74
CA ASN A 52 11.38 13.48 -9.71
C ASN A 52 11.97 13.72 -8.32
N SER A 53 12.75 12.77 -7.82
CA SER A 53 13.48 12.90 -6.56
C SER A 53 14.94 12.46 -6.73
N PRO A 54 15.82 12.81 -5.78
CA PRO A 54 17.22 12.31 -5.77
C PRO A 54 17.33 10.79 -5.70
N LEU A 55 16.24 10.11 -5.30
CA LEU A 55 16.16 8.64 -5.23
C LEU A 55 15.48 8.01 -6.45
N GLY A 56 15.26 8.78 -7.52
CA GLY A 56 14.53 8.42 -8.74
C GLY A 56 13.07 8.89 -8.74
N PRO A 57 12.28 8.44 -9.71
CA PRO A 57 10.86 8.77 -9.78
C PRO A 57 10.16 8.39 -8.48
N LEU A 58 9.38 9.31 -7.91
CA LEU A 58 8.61 9.12 -6.69
C LEU A 58 7.13 9.22 -7.02
N PHE A 59 6.36 8.27 -6.52
CA PHE A 59 4.91 8.18 -6.66
C PHE A 59 4.27 8.29 -5.30
N ALA A 60 3.17 9.04 -5.21
CA ALA A 60 2.35 9.14 -4.02
C ALA A 60 0.89 8.86 -4.36
N ALA A 61 0.18 8.26 -3.42
CA ALA A 61 -1.25 8.01 -3.54
C ALA A 61 -2.00 8.36 -2.26
N VAL A 62 -3.17 8.96 -2.46
CA VAL A 62 -4.08 9.43 -1.41
C VAL A 62 -5.44 8.78 -1.62
N ASN A 63 -6.09 8.41 -0.54
CA ASN A 63 -7.50 8.03 -0.50
C ASN A 63 -8.28 9.01 0.40
N GLU A 64 -9.55 8.73 0.67
CA GLU A 64 -10.43 9.56 1.50
C GLU A 64 -9.91 9.78 2.94
N ARG A 65 -9.02 8.89 3.44
CA ARG A 65 -8.46 8.95 4.79
C ARG A 65 -7.10 9.64 4.85
N GLY A 66 -6.46 9.85 3.70
CA GLY A 66 -5.15 10.50 3.62
C GLY A 66 -4.15 9.77 2.75
N LEU A 67 -2.89 10.06 2.94
CA LEU A 67 -1.77 9.45 2.25
C LEU A 67 -1.73 7.95 2.57
N CYS A 68 -1.84 7.10 1.54
CA CYS A 68 -1.93 5.65 1.71
C CYS A 68 -0.76 4.89 1.07
N ALA A 69 0.00 5.51 0.17
CA ALA A 69 1.19 4.90 -0.41
C ALA A 69 2.21 5.93 -0.89
N ILE A 70 3.48 5.62 -0.68
CA ILE A 70 4.63 6.22 -1.37
C ILE A 70 5.49 5.09 -1.91
N ASP A 71 6.03 5.26 -3.12
CA ASP A 71 7.09 4.42 -3.68
C ASP A 71 8.06 5.30 -4.47
N PHE A 72 9.31 4.88 -4.60
CA PHE A 72 10.33 5.59 -5.35
C PHE A 72 11.35 4.65 -5.95
N GLY A 73 11.99 5.09 -7.06
CA GLY A 73 12.98 4.30 -7.76
C GLY A 73 12.42 3.10 -8.53
N ARG A 74 11.10 3.01 -8.71
CA ARG A 74 10.40 1.97 -9.45
C ARG A 74 9.60 2.55 -10.63
N GLN A 75 9.04 1.67 -11.46
CA GLN A 75 8.15 2.08 -12.55
C GLN A 75 6.72 2.33 -12.04
N GLN A 76 6.02 3.28 -12.62
CA GLN A 76 4.67 3.68 -12.25
C GLN A 76 3.67 2.51 -12.26
N ASN A 77 3.73 1.62 -13.24
CA ASN A 77 2.85 0.45 -13.32
C ASN A 77 2.98 -0.45 -12.08
N LYS A 78 4.22 -0.68 -11.59
CA LYS A 78 4.47 -1.45 -10.36
C LYS A 78 3.90 -0.77 -9.11
N PHE A 79 3.89 0.55 -9.08
CA PHE A 79 3.22 1.29 -8.02
C PHE A 79 1.70 1.11 -8.07
N LEU A 80 1.11 1.19 -9.26
CA LEU A 80 -0.34 1.08 -9.44
C LEU A 80 -0.87 -0.34 -9.20
N GLU A 81 -0.08 -1.38 -9.45
CA GLU A 81 -0.42 -2.79 -9.13
C GLU A 81 -0.71 -3.03 -7.63
N ARG A 82 -0.36 -2.11 -6.75
CA ARG A 82 -0.62 -2.20 -5.29
C ARG A 82 -2.07 -1.95 -4.92
N PHE A 83 -2.84 -1.30 -5.79
CA PHE A 83 -4.23 -0.94 -5.53
C PHE A 83 -5.18 -1.98 -6.11
N ASP A 84 -6.40 -2.02 -5.56
CA ASP A 84 -7.48 -2.85 -6.12
C ASP A 84 -7.66 -2.50 -7.61
N PRO A 85 -7.64 -3.49 -8.53
CA PRO A 85 -7.84 -3.22 -9.96
C PRO A 85 -9.16 -2.49 -10.28
N ARG A 86 -10.10 -2.50 -9.34
CA ARG A 86 -11.39 -1.82 -9.44
C ARG A 86 -11.34 -0.38 -8.93
N ALA A 87 -10.23 0.04 -8.31
CA ALA A 87 -10.11 1.40 -7.80
C ALA A 87 -10.23 2.44 -8.93
N ARG A 88 -10.89 3.54 -8.63
CA ARG A 88 -10.92 4.72 -9.51
C ARG A 88 -9.64 5.50 -9.28
N LEU A 89 -8.79 5.56 -10.31
CA LEU A 89 -7.53 6.28 -10.25
C LEU A 89 -7.68 7.67 -10.87
N GLU A 90 -7.41 8.71 -10.10
CA GLU A 90 -7.29 10.09 -10.57
C GLU A 90 -5.84 10.54 -10.49
N LYS A 91 -5.33 11.13 -11.57
CA LYS A 91 -3.96 11.63 -11.62
C LYS A 91 -3.91 13.12 -11.34
N ASN A 92 -2.81 13.55 -10.68
CA ASN A 92 -2.46 14.95 -10.47
C ASN A 92 -3.54 15.80 -9.76
N SER A 93 -4.20 15.22 -8.74
CA SER A 93 -5.14 15.96 -7.92
C SER A 93 -4.43 16.98 -7.02
N GLN A 94 -5.16 18.01 -6.61
CA GLN A 94 -4.65 19.02 -5.68
C GLN A 94 -4.24 18.38 -4.32
N ALA A 95 -4.92 17.31 -3.89
CA ALA A 95 -4.58 16.63 -2.64
C ALA A 95 -3.21 15.98 -2.70
N VAL A 96 -2.89 15.32 -3.82
CA VAL A 96 -1.57 14.69 -4.04
C VAL A 96 -0.49 15.76 -4.20
N GLU A 97 -0.77 16.85 -4.91
CA GLU A 97 0.21 17.92 -5.12
C GLU A 97 0.68 18.57 -3.82
N ARG A 98 -0.21 18.74 -2.82
CA ARG A 98 0.19 19.20 -1.48
C ARG A 98 1.19 18.26 -0.79
N ILE A 99 1.06 16.96 -1.02
CA ILE A 99 1.99 15.96 -0.46
C ILE A 99 3.32 16.00 -1.21
N LEU A 100 3.27 16.07 -2.54
CA LEU A 100 4.48 16.17 -3.35
C LEU A 100 5.26 17.46 -3.05
N ALA A 101 4.58 18.57 -2.77
CA ALA A 101 5.22 19.81 -2.33
C ALA A 101 6.01 19.61 -1.02
N GLN A 102 5.41 18.99 0.01
CA GLN A 102 6.11 18.70 1.26
C GLN A 102 7.27 17.72 1.08
N LEU A 103 7.15 16.77 0.15
CA LEU A 103 8.26 15.86 -0.18
C LEU A 103 9.41 16.59 -0.90
N ARG A 104 9.10 17.59 -1.77
CA ARG A 104 10.14 18.45 -2.38
C ARG A 104 10.89 19.24 -1.32
N GLU A 105 10.17 19.87 -0.38
CA GLU A 105 10.75 20.60 0.74
C GLU A 105 11.61 19.68 1.64
N TYR A 106 11.21 18.43 1.84
CA TYR A 106 12.01 17.44 2.56
C TYR A 106 13.32 17.13 1.82
N PHE A 107 13.26 16.88 0.52
CA PHE A 107 14.44 16.58 -0.28
C PHE A 107 15.38 17.78 -0.47
N SER A 108 14.87 19.03 -0.36
CA SER A 108 15.70 20.23 -0.36
C SER A 108 16.28 20.56 1.05
N GLY A 109 15.89 19.81 2.07
CA GLY A 109 16.31 20.07 3.46
C GLY A 109 15.53 21.19 4.17
N GLU A 110 14.52 21.77 3.52
CA GLU A 110 13.68 22.84 4.10
C GLU A 110 12.65 22.30 5.09
N ARG A 111 12.38 20.99 5.05
CA ARG A 111 11.43 20.29 5.92
C ARG A 111 12.06 19.06 6.54
N SER A 112 11.81 18.85 7.81
CA SER A 112 12.27 17.66 8.54
C SER A 112 11.13 16.79 9.11
N SER A 113 9.89 17.30 9.06
CA SER A 113 8.70 16.59 9.57
C SER A 113 7.49 16.80 8.69
N PHE A 114 6.56 15.86 8.73
CA PHE A 114 5.34 15.89 7.94
C PHE A 114 4.12 16.00 8.85
N ASN A 115 3.18 16.88 8.49
CA ASN A 115 1.88 16.97 9.13
C ASN A 115 0.81 16.62 8.10
N LEU A 116 0.65 15.32 7.86
CA LEU A 116 -0.23 14.76 6.83
C LEU A 116 -1.12 13.68 7.44
N PRO A 117 -2.42 13.65 7.12
CA PRO A 117 -3.23 12.50 7.44
C PRO A 117 -2.70 11.28 6.67
N VAL A 118 -2.52 10.16 7.36
CA VAL A 118 -2.02 8.92 6.79
C VAL A 118 -3.04 7.79 6.96
N ASP A 119 -3.20 6.97 5.92
CA ASP A 119 -4.00 5.74 6.00
C ASP A 119 -3.12 4.50 5.98
N ILE A 120 -2.97 3.91 7.14
CA ILE A 120 -2.31 2.61 7.36
C ILE A 120 -3.30 1.55 7.87
N SER A 121 -4.60 1.73 7.61
CA SER A 121 -5.67 0.86 8.10
C SER A 121 -5.55 -0.59 7.59
N GLN A 122 -4.92 -0.79 6.45
CA GLN A 122 -4.66 -2.11 5.85
C GLN A 122 -3.60 -2.93 6.60
N LEU A 123 -2.83 -2.29 7.49
CA LEU A 123 -1.82 -2.97 8.28
C LEU A 123 -2.43 -3.64 9.51
N THR A 124 -1.80 -4.73 9.96
CA THR A 124 -2.18 -5.38 11.21
C THR A 124 -1.95 -4.46 12.42
N PRO A 125 -2.63 -4.67 13.56
CA PRO A 125 -2.41 -3.87 14.76
C PRO A 125 -0.94 -3.82 15.18
N PHE A 126 -0.21 -4.93 15.12
CA PHE A 126 1.21 -4.97 15.43
C PHE A 126 2.04 -4.10 14.49
N GLN A 127 1.79 -4.18 13.18
CA GLN A 127 2.51 -3.36 12.19
C GLN A 127 2.27 -1.86 12.43
N ARG A 128 1.02 -1.47 12.71
CA ARG A 128 0.69 -0.08 13.06
C ARG A 128 1.44 0.39 14.30
N SER A 129 1.43 -0.40 15.37
CA SER A 129 2.16 -0.04 16.59
C SER A 129 3.66 0.12 16.35
N VAL A 130 4.28 -0.73 15.51
CA VAL A 130 5.70 -0.59 15.13
C VAL A 130 5.95 0.72 14.39
N LEU A 131 5.09 1.06 13.42
CA LEU A 131 5.23 2.30 12.63
C LEU A 131 4.98 3.54 13.49
N ASP A 132 4.03 3.51 14.43
CA ASP A 132 3.77 4.58 15.38
C ASP A 132 4.98 4.85 16.26
N VAL A 133 5.66 3.79 16.73
CA VAL A 133 6.91 3.95 17.52
C VAL A 133 8.02 4.52 16.62
N ALA A 134 8.13 4.07 15.37
CA ALA A 134 9.13 4.59 14.44
C ALA A 134 8.95 6.10 14.17
N CYS A 135 7.71 6.60 14.14
CA CYS A 135 7.41 8.04 14.01
C CYS A 135 7.95 8.91 15.14
N ARG A 136 8.28 8.33 16.30
CA ARG A 136 8.88 9.07 17.44
C ARG A 136 10.37 9.34 17.27
N ILE A 137 11.03 8.71 16.30
CA ILE A 137 12.45 8.92 16.03
C ILE A 137 12.61 10.25 15.32
N ALA A 138 13.28 11.20 15.98
CA ALA A 138 13.51 12.52 15.40
C ALA A 138 14.48 12.45 14.18
N PRO A 139 14.39 13.41 13.25
CA PRO A 139 15.41 13.60 12.21
C PRO A 139 16.82 13.69 12.81
N GLY A 140 17.82 13.12 12.15
CA GLY A 140 19.18 13.06 12.65
C GLY A 140 19.43 12.01 13.75
N GLN A 141 18.41 11.28 14.17
CA GLN A 141 18.53 10.19 15.15
C GLN A 141 18.27 8.83 14.51
N VAL A 142 18.87 7.80 15.08
CA VAL A 142 18.60 6.40 14.72
C VAL A 142 18.29 5.59 15.98
N TRP A 143 17.37 4.64 15.83
CA TRP A 143 17.09 3.63 16.85
C TRP A 143 17.38 2.23 16.28
N THR A 144 17.61 1.28 17.18
CA THR A 144 17.77 -0.11 16.78
C THR A 144 16.42 -0.84 16.68
N TYR A 145 16.34 -1.92 15.90
CA TYR A 145 15.17 -2.81 15.90
C TYR A 145 14.86 -3.31 17.32
N GLN A 146 15.92 -3.53 18.12
CA GLN A 146 15.80 -3.95 19.51
C GLN A 146 15.10 -2.88 20.36
N ARG A 147 15.51 -1.60 20.23
CA ARG A 147 14.89 -0.50 20.95
C ARG A 147 13.42 -0.32 20.60
N ILE A 148 13.03 -0.45 19.31
CA ILE A 148 11.61 -0.44 18.93
C ILE A 148 10.84 -1.58 19.61
N ALA A 149 11.43 -2.78 19.69
CA ALA A 149 10.80 -3.92 20.34
C ALA A 149 10.62 -3.70 21.86
N GLU A 150 11.57 -3.06 22.51
CA GLU A 150 11.53 -2.66 23.94
C GLU A 150 10.44 -1.63 24.19
N GLU A 151 10.34 -0.58 23.37
CA GLU A 151 9.29 0.44 23.42
C GLU A 151 7.87 -0.14 23.28
N LEU A 152 7.74 -1.27 22.57
CA LEU A 152 6.49 -2.02 22.45
C LEU A 152 6.22 -2.98 23.59
N GLY A 153 7.10 -3.06 24.61
CA GLY A 153 7.02 -4.04 25.70
C GLY A 153 7.26 -5.48 25.22
N ARG A 154 7.92 -5.68 24.08
CA ARG A 154 8.18 -6.97 23.43
C ARG A 154 9.65 -7.16 23.08
N PRO A 155 10.56 -7.21 24.06
CA PRO A 155 12.02 -7.15 23.82
C PRO A 155 12.56 -8.29 22.94
N ARG A 156 11.83 -9.40 22.78
CA ARG A 156 12.22 -10.50 21.90
C ARG A 156 11.69 -10.37 20.45
N ALA A 157 11.05 -9.26 20.10
CA ALA A 157 10.36 -9.06 18.83
C ALA A 157 11.17 -8.29 17.76
N SER A 158 12.50 -8.20 17.86
CA SER A 158 13.34 -7.43 16.91
C SER A 158 13.16 -7.89 15.46
N ARG A 159 13.10 -9.21 15.18
CA ARG A 159 12.84 -9.76 13.85
C ARG A 159 11.42 -9.43 13.35
N PRO A 160 10.34 -9.67 14.11
CA PRO A 160 8.99 -9.18 13.77
C PRO A 160 8.92 -7.67 13.51
N VAL A 161 9.64 -6.84 14.28
CA VAL A 161 9.74 -5.38 14.06
C VAL A 161 10.34 -5.09 12.68
N GLY A 162 11.44 -5.76 12.31
CA GLY A 162 12.03 -5.62 10.97
C GLY A 162 11.04 -5.98 9.86
N GLY A 163 10.28 -7.08 10.03
CA GLY A 163 9.23 -7.48 9.09
C GLY A 163 8.08 -6.49 9.00
N ALA A 164 7.71 -5.83 10.10
CA ALA A 164 6.69 -4.78 10.11
C ALA A 164 7.17 -3.51 9.39
N LEU A 165 8.39 -3.06 9.67
CA LEU A 165 9.00 -1.90 9.01
C LEU A 165 9.17 -2.11 7.49
N ALA A 166 9.50 -3.33 7.06
CA ALA A 166 9.59 -3.68 5.63
C ALA A 166 8.24 -3.57 4.90
N ARG A 167 7.12 -3.57 5.60
CA ARG A 167 5.76 -3.40 5.07
C ARG A 167 5.22 -1.98 5.18
N ASN A 168 6.07 -1.01 5.55
CA ASN A 168 5.68 0.38 5.58
C ASN A 168 5.20 0.84 4.20
N PRO A 169 3.92 1.26 4.04
CA PRO A 169 3.39 1.70 2.76
C PRO A 169 3.77 3.14 2.42
N ILE A 170 4.27 3.91 3.40
CA ILE A 170 4.47 5.35 3.30
C ILE A 170 5.90 5.70 3.78
N PRO A 171 6.96 5.16 3.14
CA PRO A 171 8.34 5.47 3.51
C PRO A 171 8.61 6.97 3.41
N ILE A 172 9.60 7.45 4.13
CA ILE A 172 9.96 8.86 4.32
C ILE A 172 9.03 9.54 5.33
N VAL A 173 7.73 9.61 5.06
CA VAL A 173 6.73 10.19 5.99
C VAL A 173 6.66 9.38 7.27
N ILE A 174 6.62 8.05 7.16
CA ILE A 174 6.86 7.14 8.30
C ILE A 174 8.32 6.69 8.21
N PRO A 175 9.19 7.14 9.13
CA PRO A 175 10.63 7.12 8.95
C PRO A 175 11.27 5.76 9.29
N CYS A 176 10.86 4.69 8.62
CA CYS A 176 11.45 3.35 8.82
C CYS A 176 12.94 3.29 8.45
N HIS A 177 13.46 4.26 7.70
CA HIS A 177 14.89 4.41 7.41
C HIS A 177 15.71 4.79 8.65
N ARG A 178 15.14 5.38 9.71
CA ARG A 178 15.81 5.72 10.96
C ARG A 178 16.01 4.51 11.89
N VAL A 179 15.62 3.29 11.48
CA VAL A 179 15.79 2.08 12.29
C VAL A 179 16.92 1.22 11.71
N ILE A 180 17.95 0.95 12.51
CA ILE A 180 19.18 0.24 12.13
C ILE A 180 19.38 -1.03 12.97
N ALA A 181 20.33 -1.87 12.63
CA ALA A 181 20.69 -3.02 13.43
C ALA A 181 21.55 -2.64 14.66
N SER A 182 21.58 -3.50 15.68
CA SER A 182 22.29 -3.23 16.94
C SER A 182 23.82 -3.21 16.78
N ASP A 183 24.36 -3.80 15.71
CA ASP A 183 25.77 -3.75 15.34
C ASP A 183 26.16 -2.47 14.55
N GLY A 184 25.20 -1.53 14.39
CA GLY A 184 25.40 -0.31 13.63
C GLY A 184 25.22 -0.46 12.11
N SER A 185 25.01 -1.67 11.61
CA SER A 185 24.72 -1.88 10.18
C SER A 185 23.33 -1.34 9.82
N LEU A 186 23.20 -0.84 8.57
CA LEU A 186 21.94 -0.23 8.13
C LEU A 186 20.75 -1.21 8.14
N GLY A 187 21.02 -2.51 8.00
CA GLY A 187 19.98 -3.51 7.81
C GLY A 187 19.22 -3.35 6.49
N GLY A 188 18.07 -4.01 6.37
CA GLY A 188 17.24 -3.95 5.18
C GLY A 188 16.47 -2.62 5.05
N TYR A 189 16.10 -2.31 3.79
CA TYR A 189 15.17 -1.23 3.47
C TYR A 189 14.36 -1.59 2.24
N SER A 190 13.04 -1.38 2.28
CA SER A 190 12.14 -1.79 1.19
C SER A 190 11.91 -0.70 0.14
N GLY A 191 12.27 0.55 0.42
CA GLY A 191 12.09 1.66 -0.51
C GLY A 191 13.23 1.79 -1.53
N GLY A 192 12.90 2.15 -2.75
CA GLY A 192 13.83 2.52 -3.82
C GLY A 192 14.94 1.49 -4.07
N SER A 193 16.18 1.96 -4.06
CA SER A 193 17.39 1.14 -4.22
C SER A 193 17.83 0.41 -2.92
N GLY A 194 16.91 0.21 -1.97
CA GLY A 194 17.17 -0.51 -0.73
C GLY A 194 18.17 0.21 0.20
N PRO A 195 19.23 -0.48 0.69
CA PRO A 195 20.16 0.11 1.66
C PRO A 195 20.84 1.40 1.18
N LYS A 196 21.05 1.57 -0.13
CA LYS A 196 21.60 2.81 -0.70
C LYS A 196 20.64 4.00 -0.50
N ALA A 197 19.35 3.80 -0.76
CA ALA A 197 18.34 4.83 -0.50
C ALA A 197 18.25 5.18 0.99
N LYS A 198 18.30 4.18 1.87
CA LYS A 198 18.33 4.38 3.32
C LYS A 198 19.54 5.21 3.76
N GLN A 199 20.72 4.87 3.28
CA GLN A 199 21.94 5.61 3.56
C GLN A 199 21.83 7.07 3.11
N TRP A 200 21.27 7.29 1.93
CA TRP A 200 21.08 8.63 1.40
C TRP A 200 20.14 9.47 2.28
N LEU A 201 19.01 8.88 2.70
CA LEU A 201 18.05 9.56 3.60
C LEU A 201 18.66 9.89 4.95
N LEU A 202 19.43 8.98 5.54
CA LEU A 202 20.10 9.22 6.81
C LEU A 202 21.16 10.33 6.71
N ARG A 203 21.88 10.43 5.58
CA ARG A 203 22.80 11.55 5.32
C ARG A 203 22.07 12.87 5.14
N LEU A 204 20.94 12.89 4.41
CA LEU A 204 20.13 14.08 4.27
C LEU A 204 19.68 14.62 5.63
N GLU A 205 19.35 13.73 6.55
CA GLU A 205 18.92 14.08 7.91
C GLU A 205 20.06 14.33 8.91
N GLY A 206 21.32 14.16 8.49
CA GLY A 206 22.48 14.37 9.35
C GLY A 206 22.71 13.26 10.40
N ALA A 207 22.16 12.06 10.16
CA ALA A 207 22.32 10.90 11.03
C ALA A 207 23.55 10.03 10.67
N LEU A 208 24.19 10.30 9.51
CA LEU A 208 25.40 9.66 9.00
C LEU A 208 26.34 10.71 8.39
#